data_7c5ac2cedb335f19a083234c97fa29d7
#
_entry.id   7c5ac2cedb335f19a083234c97fa29d7
#
_cell.length_a   1.000
_cell.length_b   1.000
_cell.length_c   1.000
_cell.angle_alpha   90.00
_cell.angle_beta   90.00
_cell.angle_gamma   90.00
#
_symmetry.space_group_name_H-M   'P 1'
#
loop_
_entity.id
_entity.type
_entity.pdbx_description
1 polymer ?
#
loop_
_entity_poly.entity_id
_entity_poly.type
_entity_poly.pdbx_seq_one_letter_code
_entity_poly.pdbx_strand_id
1 'polypeptide(L)'
;MSPSNLEQILQTAASAVDLLRNSQIGPYAFPVVKHEFTNWRDEQRSWRETCALFDQSHHMTDLYLEGPDALRLLSELGVNSFASFRMNQAKQIVACNHQGYVIGDAILFYLAENRFNIVGRPPVANWVQYNLESNGYDAAAVRDERSAQNQGRRRSYRYQVQGPHARALMEKVSGRPAPEIKFFHMDAFTIAGRTVRALRHGMVGQPGWELFGPWEDGDAVRDALVDAGREFGLRQVGARTYPTSTIESGWIPSPLPAVYTSPELKAYRQWLKPTSYEAMASLGGSFTSANIEDYYLTPWDLGYGSIVKFDHDFVGRAALEQLARRPHRQKVTFVWNGEDLARATSGLFAGGTGALPKYIDLPLANYATLPFDEVQKDGKTVGLSTYTAYTWNERAMLSLGCIDEAFSAPGTEVSIVWGEEDGGTSKPTVEPHAQVTIRATVAPAPYGQVAREAYRPR
;
A
#
# COMPACT_ATOMS: atom_id res chain seq x y z
N MET A 1 -30.39 -15.06 -10.57
CA MET A 1 -29.87 -13.74 -10.96
C MET A 1 -28.47 -13.59 -10.36
N SER A 2 -27.52 -13.06 -11.10
CA SER A 2 -26.18 -12.80 -10.57
C SER A 2 -26.26 -11.71 -9.48
N PRO A 3 -25.45 -11.79 -8.40
CA PRO A 3 -25.43 -10.77 -7.36
C PRO A 3 -25.13 -9.38 -7.94
N SER A 4 -25.81 -8.35 -7.47
CA SER A 4 -25.66 -6.98 -7.96
C SER A 4 -24.73 -6.11 -7.09
N ASN A 5 -24.38 -6.60 -5.88
CA ASN A 5 -23.55 -5.88 -4.91
C ASN A 5 -22.87 -6.83 -3.93
N LEU A 6 -21.94 -6.31 -3.11
CA LEU A 6 -21.19 -7.09 -2.13
C LEU A 6 -22.10 -7.75 -1.07
N GLU A 7 -23.14 -7.06 -0.61
CA GLU A 7 -24.06 -7.62 0.39
C GLU A 7 -24.73 -8.90 -0.11
N GLN A 8 -25.18 -8.92 -1.36
CA GLN A 8 -25.79 -10.11 -1.96
C GLN A 8 -24.76 -11.23 -2.19
N ILE A 9 -23.52 -10.90 -2.54
CA ILE A 9 -22.45 -11.90 -2.66
C ILE A 9 -22.22 -12.57 -1.31
N LEU A 10 -22.11 -11.78 -0.23
CA LEU A 10 -21.91 -12.31 1.12
C LEU A 10 -23.08 -13.20 1.60
N GLN A 11 -24.33 -12.87 1.22
CA GLN A 11 -25.50 -13.68 1.55
C GLN A 11 -25.50 -15.06 0.85
N THR A 12 -24.78 -15.20 -0.26
CA THR A 12 -24.69 -16.45 -1.01
C THR A 12 -23.42 -17.26 -0.70
N ALA A 13 -22.44 -16.66 -0.07
CA ALA A 13 -21.20 -17.30 0.35
C ALA A 13 -21.41 -18.04 1.70
N ALA A 14 -20.62 -19.08 1.96
CA ALA A 14 -20.62 -19.76 3.26
C ALA A 14 -20.19 -18.82 4.40
N SER A 15 -19.18 -17.97 4.12
CA SER A 15 -18.74 -16.89 4.99
C SER A 15 -17.94 -15.84 4.17
N ALA A 16 -17.64 -14.68 4.77
CA ALA A 16 -16.77 -13.70 4.16
C ALA A 16 -15.32 -14.25 3.97
N VAL A 17 -14.85 -15.05 4.92
CA VAL A 17 -13.53 -15.72 4.82
C VAL A 17 -13.51 -16.68 3.65
N ASP A 18 -14.52 -17.52 3.54
CA ASP A 18 -14.64 -18.50 2.45
C ASP A 18 -14.68 -17.81 1.08
N LEU A 19 -15.48 -16.73 0.94
CA LEU A 19 -15.54 -15.91 -0.27
C LEU A 19 -14.15 -15.43 -0.70
N LEU A 20 -13.39 -14.84 0.22
CA LEU A 20 -12.12 -14.20 -0.09
C LEU A 20 -10.98 -15.22 -0.26
N ARG A 21 -10.98 -16.32 0.48
CA ARG A 21 -10.00 -17.39 0.32
C ARG A 21 -10.18 -18.16 -0.98
N ASN A 22 -11.41 -18.39 -1.41
CA ASN A 22 -11.73 -19.02 -2.69
C ASN A 22 -11.65 -18.06 -3.89
N SER A 23 -11.41 -16.78 -3.67
CA SER A 23 -11.12 -15.85 -4.76
C SER A 23 -9.85 -16.26 -5.50
N GLN A 24 -9.95 -16.36 -6.83
CA GLN A 24 -8.83 -16.72 -7.72
C GLN A 24 -7.97 -15.51 -8.11
N ILE A 25 -8.27 -14.33 -7.59
CA ILE A 25 -7.50 -13.11 -7.87
C ILE A 25 -6.12 -13.25 -7.22
N GLY A 26 -5.09 -13.02 -8.02
CA GLY A 26 -3.69 -13.00 -7.59
C GLY A 26 -3.28 -11.67 -6.94
N PRO A 27 -1.98 -11.37 -6.91
CA PRO A 27 -1.46 -10.13 -6.35
C PRO A 27 -1.94 -8.89 -7.11
N TYR A 28 -1.81 -7.73 -6.48
CA TYR A 28 -2.18 -6.46 -7.11
C TYR A 28 -1.33 -6.18 -8.35
N ALA A 29 -1.98 -5.96 -9.50
CA ALA A 29 -1.31 -5.75 -10.77
C ALA A 29 -0.96 -4.27 -11.01
N PHE A 30 0.19 -4.04 -11.64
CA PHE A 30 0.67 -2.74 -12.12
C PHE A 30 0.55 -2.69 -13.65
N PRO A 31 -0.60 -2.22 -14.18
CA PRO A 31 -0.87 -2.28 -15.61
C PRO A 31 -0.02 -1.26 -16.39
N VAL A 32 0.17 -1.50 -17.70
CA VAL A 32 0.81 -0.62 -18.68
C VAL A 32 2.33 -0.50 -18.52
N VAL A 33 2.85 -0.38 -17.31
CA VAL A 33 4.29 -0.27 -17.07
C VAL A 33 5.00 -1.55 -17.53
N LYS A 34 6.14 -1.42 -18.21
CA LYS A 34 6.97 -2.58 -18.58
C LYS A 34 7.29 -3.43 -17.35
N HIS A 35 7.36 -4.74 -17.54
CA HIS A 35 7.70 -5.67 -16.47
C HIS A 35 9.06 -5.32 -15.83
N GLU A 36 10.09 -5.13 -16.65
CA GLU A 36 11.43 -4.64 -16.27
C GLU A 36 11.94 -3.73 -17.39
N PHE A 37 12.69 -2.68 -17.05
CA PHE A 37 13.42 -1.84 -17.99
C PHE A 37 14.87 -2.29 -18.14
N THR A 38 15.48 -2.71 -17.03
CA THR A 38 16.79 -3.37 -16.98
C THR A 38 16.63 -4.76 -16.34
N ASN A 39 16.91 -4.89 -15.07
CA ASN A 39 16.56 -6.04 -14.25
C ASN A 39 16.21 -5.54 -12.84
N TRP A 40 15.35 -6.25 -12.11
CA TRP A 40 14.83 -5.78 -10.83
C TRP A 40 15.93 -5.46 -9.80
N ARG A 41 17.09 -6.10 -9.84
CA ARG A 41 18.21 -5.84 -8.93
C ARG A 41 18.88 -4.50 -9.23
N ASP A 42 19.10 -4.18 -10.52
CA ASP A 42 19.64 -2.89 -10.95
C ASP A 42 18.66 -1.76 -10.68
N GLU A 43 17.37 -2.01 -10.91
CA GLU A 43 16.32 -1.05 -10.63
C GLU A 43 16.20 -0.77 -9.12
N GLN A 44 16.22 -1.78 -8.23
CA GLN A 44 16.25 -1.58 -6.78
C GLN A 44 17.50 -0.81 -6.34
N ARG A 45 18.66 -1.15 -6.89
CA ARG A 45 19.91 -0.48 -6.54
C ARG A 45 19.88 1.00 -6.90
N SER A 46 19.23 1.38 -8.00
CA SER A 46 19.23 2.75 -8.49
C SER A 46 18.64 3.76 -7.49
N TRP A 47 17.58 3.42 -6.77
CA TRP A 47 17.03 4.34 -5.78
C TRP A 47 17.89 4.50 -4.52
N ARG A 48 18.80 3.57 -4.27
CA ARG A 48 19.73 3.65 -3.16
C ARG A 48 21.04 4.37 -3.54
N GLU A 49 21.53 4.17 -4.74
CA GLU A 49 22.86 4.60 -5.18
C GLU A 49 22.85 5.80 -6.14
N THR A 50 21.82 5.93 -6.96
CA THR A 50 21.76 6.93 -8.03
C THR A 50 20.42 7.65 -8.08
N CYS A 51 19.55 7.29 -9.02
CA CYS A 51 18.23 7.88 -9.20
C CYS A 51 17.27 6.89 -9.86
N ALA A 52 16.04 6.83 -9.38
CA ALA A 52 14.96 6.02 -9.91
C ALA A 52 13.79 6.88 -10.38
N LEU A 53 13.12 6.46 -11.46
CA LEU A 53 11.88 7.01 -11.96
C LEU A 53 10.80 5.93 -11.91
N PHE A 54 9.76 6.15 -11.10
CA PHE A 54 8.59 5.29 -11.01
C PHE A 54 7.43 5.92 -11.77
N ASP A 55 6.79 5.16 -12.65
CA ASP A 55 5.52 5.56 -13.25
C ASP A 55 4.36 5.07 -12.36
N GLN A 56 3.73 6.01 -11.70
CA GLN A 56 2.59 5.77 -10.80
C GLN A 56 1.24 6.06 -11.46
N SER A 57 1.24 6.43 -12.73
CA SER A 57 0.06 6.93 -13.44
C SER A 57 -1.06 5.90 -13.59
N HIS A 58 -0.77 4.59 -13.45
CA HIS A 58 -1.64 3.56 -13.98
C HIS A 58 -2.35 2.68 -12.93
N HIS A 59 -1.82 2.55 -11.72
CA HIS A 59 -2.26 1.52 -10.77
C HIS A 59 -3.09 2.05 -9.60
N MET A 60 -3.18 3.37 -9.42
CA MET A 60 -3.99 3.98 -8.37
C MET A 60 -5.30 4.57 -8.93
N THR A 61 -6.30 4.65 -8.06
CA THR A 61 -7.52 5.40 -8.29
C THR A 61 -7.32 6.82 -7.76
N ASP A 62 -7.73 7.81 -8.53
CA ASP A 62 -7.85 9.20 -8.11
C ASP A 62 -9.33 9.54 -7.88
N LEU A 63 -9.65 10.15 -6.75
CA LEU A 63 -10.95 10.75 -6.48
C LEU A 63 -10.80 12.24 -6.24
N TYR A 64 -11.18 13.03 -7.22
CA TYR A 64 -11.19 14.48 -7.15
C TYR A 64 -12.47 14.93 -6.46
N LEU A 65 -12.34 15.74 -5.42
CA LEU A 65 -13.44 16.31 -4.66
C LEU A 65 -13.41 17.83 -4.79
N GLU A 66 -14.57 18.45 -5.04
CA GLU A 66 -14.71 19.88 -5.12
C GLU A 66 -16.03 20.31 -4.46
N GLY A 67 -15.98 21.31 -3.60
CA GLY A 67 -17.16 21.90 -3.00
C GLY A 67 -16.91 22.39 -1.56
N PRO A 68 -17.77 23.27 -1.03
CA PRO A 68 -17.61 23.88 0.29
C PRO A 68 -17.58 22.84 1.43
N ASP A 69 -18.29 21.72 1.27
CA ASP A 69 -18.34 20.64 2.28
C ASP A 69 -17.26 19.58 2.09
N ALA A 70 -16.42 19.65 1.06
CA ALA A 70 -15.43 18.61 0.78
C ALA A 70 -14.44 18.37 1.95
N LEU A 71 -13.96 19.44 2.60
CA LEU A 71 -13.06 19.32 3.75
C LEU A 71 -13.80 18.76 4.98
N ARG A 72 -15.07 19.12 5.18
CA ARG A 72 -15.91 18.59 6.26
C ARG A 72 -16.10 17.09 6.11
N LEU A 73 -16.50 16.63 4.92
CA LEU A 73 -16.63 15.21 4.59
C LEU A 73 -15.33 14.44 4.90
N LEU A 74 -14.19 14.94 4.43
CA LEU A 74 -12.88 14.30 4.66
C LEU A 74 -12.50 14.25 6.13
N SER A 75 -12.82 15.29 6.90
CA SER A 75 -12.59 15.34 8.35
C SER A 75 -13.47 14.34 9.10
N GLU A 76 -14.74 14.21 8.73
CA GLU A 76 -15.68 13.28 9.38
C GLU A 76 -15.37 11.80 9.07
N LEU A 77 -14.59 11.51 8.02
CA LEU A 77 -14.20 10.15 7.63
C LEU A 77 -12.74 9.79 7.98
N GLY A 78 -11.89 10.76 8.20
CA GLY A 78 -10.47 10.54 8.48
C GLY A 78 -10.14 10.61 9.97
N VAL A 79 -9.34 9.65 10.46
CA VAL A 79 -8.92 9.59 11.87
C VAL A 79 -7.88 10.66 12.23
N ASN A 80 -7.30 11.33 11.23
CA ASN A 80 -6.28 12.35 11.44
C ASN A 80 -6.87 13.76 11.52
N SER A 81 -6.21 14.65 12.28
CA SER A 81 -6.62 16.06 12.37
C SER A 81 -6.52 16.78 11.04
N PHE A 82 -7.51 17.60 10.73
CA PHE A 82 -7.54 18.52 9.59
C PHE A 82 -7.38 19.99 9.99
N ALA A 83 -7.23 20.30 11.28
CA ALA A 83 -7.17 21.66 11.81
C ALA A 83 -6.06 22.53 11.18
N SER A 84 -4.91 21.94 10.87
CA SER A 84 -3.77 22.63 10.23
C SER A 84 -3.60 22.29 8.75
N PHE A 85 -4.55 21.60 8.11
CA PHE A 85 -4.45 21.22 6.71
C PHE A 85 -4.74 22.43 5.80
N ARG A 86 -3.84 22.73 4.89
CA ARG A 86 -3.88 23.95 4.05
C ARG A 86 -3.57 23.61 2.59
N MET A 87 -3.91 24.52 1.69
CA MET A 87 -3.53 24.42 0.27
C MET A 87 -2.03 24.14 0.12
N ASN A 88 -1.70 23.38 -0.93
CA ASN A 88 -0.34 22.93 -1.23
C ASN A 88 0.26 22.00 -0.16
N GLN A 89 -0.56 21.34 0.62
CA GLN A 89 -0.17 20.24 1.49
C GLN A 89 -0.79 18.94 1.05
N ALA A 90 -0.13 17.84 1.41
CA ALA A 90 -0.72 16.51 1.38
C ALA A 90 -0.69 15.89 2.77
N LYS A 91 -1.45 14.85 2.98
CA LYS A 91 -1.40 14.01 4.19
C LYS A 91 -1.84 12.59 3.88
N GLN A 92 -1.43 11.66 4.71
CA GLN A 92 -2.06 10.35 4.75
C GLN A 92 -3.48 10.52 5.31
N ILE A 93 -4.50 10.10 4.59
CA ILE A 93 -5.85 9.93 5.15
C ILE A 93 -6.04 8.46 5.48
N VAL A 94 -6.49 8.17 6.70
CA VAL A 94 -6.83 6.82 7.17
C VAL A 94 -8.29 6.82 7.57
N ALA A 95 -9.07 5.95 6.96
CA ALA A 95 -10.49 5.77 7.25
C ALA A 95 -10.74 4.47 8.02
N CYS A 96 -11.56 4.53 9.07
CA CYS A 96 -11.95 3.38 9.85
C CYS A 96 -13.46 3.16 9.80
N ASN A 97 -13.89 1.94 10.12
CA ASN A 97 -15.29 1.62 10.36
C ASN A 97 -15.72 2.04 11.79
N HIS A 98 -16.98 1.84 12.12
CA HIS A 98 -17.56 2.20 13.42
C HIS A 98 -16.90 1.49 14.61
N GLN A 99 -16.27 0.33 14.40
CA GLN A 99 -15.55 -0.45 15.40
C GLN A 99 -14.06 -0.09 15.50
N GLY A 100 -13.58 0.89 14.72
CA GLY A 100 -12.19 1.36 14.73
C GLY A 100 -11.22 0.54 13.89
N TYR A 101 -11.70 -0.40 13.08
CA TYR A 101 -10.86 -1.14 12.13
C TYR A 101 -10.71 -0.37 10.82
N VAL A 102 -9.53 -0.47 10.22
CA VAL A 102 -9.17 0.29 9.02
C VAL A 102 -9.93 -0.21 7.79
N ILE A 103 -10.65 0.68 7.12
CA ILE A 103 -11.20 0.46 5.78
C ILE A 103 -10.10 0.61 4.72
N GLY A 104 -9.22 1.58 4.90
CA GLY A 104 -8.09 1.83 4.02
C GLY A 104 -7.37 3.14 4.34
N ASP A 105 -6.31 3.37 3.59
CA ASP A 105 -5.52 4.59 3.63
C ASP A 105 -5.18 5.08 2.22
N ALA A 106 -4.92 6.37 2.09
CA ALA A 106 -4.55 7.00 0.82
C ALA A 106 -3.78 8.30 1.06
N ILE A 107 -3.18 8.85 0.01
CA ILE A 107 -2.63 10.19 0.05
C ILE A 107 -3.72 11.19 -0.36
N LEU A 108 -3.95 12.18 0.49
CA LEU A 108 -4.88 13.28 0.26
C LEU A 108 -4.11 14.56 -0.07
N PHE A 109 -4.38 15.12 -1.22
CA PHE A 109 -3.81 16.38 -1.71
C PHE A 109 -4.79 17.52 -1.55
N TYR A 110 -4.39 18.66 -0.99
CA TYR A 110 -5.15 19.92 -0.98
C TYR A 110 -4.67 20.80 -2.14
N LEU A 111 -5.33 20.70 -3.27
CA LEU A 111 -4.85 21.25 -4.54
C LEU A 111 -5.14 22.76 -4.71
N ALA A 112 -6.32 23.19 -4.28
CA ALA A 112 -6.80 24.57 -4.35
C ALA A 112 -7.93 24.72 -3.34
N GLU A 113 -8.45 25.94 -3.12
CA GLU A 113 -9.58 26.16 -2.24
C GLU A 113 -10.74 25.23 -2.57
N ASN A 114 -11.22 24.48 -1.58
CA ASN A 114 -12.28 23.47 -1.68
C ASN A 114 -12.05 22.38 -2.76
N ARG A 115 -10.77 22.17 -3.18
CA ARG A 115 -10.41 21.15 -4.18
C ARG A 115 -9.37 20.20 -3.63
N PHE A 116 -9.72 18.93 -3.61
CA PHE A 116 -8.90 17.86 -3.07
C PHE A 116 -8.74 16.72 -4.08
N ASN A 117 -7.70 15.93 -3.91
CA ASN A 117 -7.55 14.67 -4.63
C ASN A 117 -7.12 13.58 -3.65
N ILE A 118 -7.83 12.46 -3.63
CA ILE A 118 -7.47 11.24 -2.91
C ILE A 118 -6.83 10.30 -3.92
N VAL A 119 -5.62 9.83 -3.62
CA VAL A 119 -4.84 8.95 -4.50
C VAL A 119 -4.42 7.71 -3.73
N GLY A 120 -4.84 6.55 -4.20
CA GLY A 120 -4.49 5.29 -3.56
C GLY A 120 -5.22 4.09 -4.13
N ARG A 121 -5.29 3.02 -3.35
CA ARG A 121 -6.16 1.89 -3.67
C ARG A 121 -7.63 2.25 -3.45
N PRO A 122 -8.57 1.57 -4.14
CA PRO A 122 -9.98 1.95 -4.17
C PRO A 122 -10.71 2.12 -2.83
N PRO A 123 -10.43 1.37 -1.73
CA PRO A 123 -11.31 1.37 -0.56
C PRO A 123 -11.60 2.72 0.07
N VAL A 124 -10.59 3.61 0.22
CA VAL A 124 -10.84 4.96 0.77
C VAL A 124 -11.66 5.80 -0.21
N ALA A 125 -11.35 5.74 -1.50
CA ALA A 125 -12.11 6.45 -2.53
C ALA A 125 -13.56 5.96 -2.58
N ASN A 126 -13.79 4.64 -2.44
CA ASN A 126 -15.14 4.05 -2.36
C ASN A 126 -15.89 4.57 -1.12
N TRP A 127 -15.24 4.54 0.04
CA TRP A 127 -15.84 4.98 1.29
C TRP A 127 -16.21 6.47 1.27
N VAL A 128 -15.31 7.32 0.80
CA VAL A 128 -15.57 8.76 0.68
C VAL A 128 -16.68 9.04 -0.33
N GLN A 129 -16.66 8.40 -1.50
CA GLN A 129 -17.70 8.59 -2.52
C GLN A 129 -19.07 8.13 -2.04
N TYR A 130 -19.16 6.96 -1.39
CA TYR A 130 -20.41 6.49 -0.80
C TYR A 130 -20.99 7.51 0.20
N ASN A 131 -20.16 8.02 1.12
CA ASN A 131 -20.63 8.98 2.12
C ASN A 131 -21.01 10.31 1.50
N LEU A 132 -20.33 10.77 0.46
CA LEU A 132 -20.70 11.95 -0.30
C LEU A 132 -22.09 11.79 -0.93
N GLU A 133 -22.35 10.65 -1.57
CA GLU A 133 -23.61 10.37 -2.26
C GLU A 133 -24.78 10.13 -1.31
N SER A 134 -24.51 9.69 -0.07
CA SER A 134 -25.53 9.25 0.88
C SER A 134 -25.91 10.29 1.94
N ASN A 135 -25.09 11.32 2.20
CA ASN A 135 -25.23 12.17 3.38
C ASN A 135 -25.40 13.68 3.11
N GLY A 136 -25.73 14.07 1.87
CA GLY A 136 -26.17 15.45 1.55
C GLY A 136 -25.10 16.53 1.72
N TYR A 137 -23.84 16.23 1.43
CA TYR A 137 -22.76 17.24 1.41
C TYR A 137 -22.84 18.11 0.16
N ASP A 138 -22.62 19.41 0.31
CA ASP A 138 -22.47 20.34 -0.82
C ASP A 138 -21.05 20.20 -1.42
N ALA A 139 -20.84 19.11 -2.12
CA ALA A 139 -19.61 18.78 -2.83
C ALA A 139 -19.90 17.82 -3.97
N ALA A 140 -18.98 17.77 -4.94
CA ALA A 140 -19.03 16.84 -6.06
C ALA A 140 -17.73 16.01 -6.13
N ALA A 141 -17.84 14.80 -6.65
CA ALA A 141 -16.70 13.93 -6.88
C ALA A 141 -16.56 13.57 -8.36
N VAL A 142 -15.32 13.55 -8.84
CA VAL A 142 -14.98 13.00 -10.15
C VAL A 142 -13.94 11.89 -9.94
N ARG A 143 -14.32 10.69 -10.33
CA ARG A 143 -13.48 9.52 -10.19
C ARG A 143 -12.69 9.26 -11.48
N ASP A 144 -11.39 9.00 -11.32
CA ASP A 144 -10.48 8.57 -12.37
C ASP A 144 -9.88 7.22 -11.98
N GLU A 145 -10.42 6.17 -12.56
CA GLU A 145 -10.03 4.80 -12.23
C GLU A 145 -8.64 4.45 -12.77
N ARG A 146 -7.97 3.49 -12.12
CA ARG A 146 -6.72 2.91 -12.60
C ARG A 146 -6.88 2.40 -14.04
N SER A 147 -5.78 2.41 -14.81
CA SER A 147 -5.80 2.14 -16.25
C SER A 147 -6.39 0.78 -16.63
N ALA A 148 -6.32 -0.24 -15.77
CA ALA A 148 -6.96 -1.54 -16.02
C ALA A 148 -8.50 -1.50 -16.01
N GLN A 149 -9.10 -0.45 -15.43
CA GLN A 149 -10.56 -0.27 -15.30
C GLN A 149 -11.06 0.97 -16.04
N ASN A 150 -10.15 1.85 -16.45
CA ASN A 150 -10.47 3.07 -17.18
C ASN A 150 -10.49 2.78 -18.69
N GLN A 151 -11.62 2.99 -19.34
CA GLN A 151 -11.75 2.85 -20.80
C GLN A 151 -11.30 4.09 -21.57
N GLY A 152 -10.96 5.17 -20.86
CA GLY A 152 -10.54 6.45 -21.43
C GLY A 152 -9.11 6.83 -21.06
N ARG A 153 -8.81 8.12 -21.30
CA ARG A 153 -7.54 8.71 -20.84
C ARG A 153 -7.62 9.00 -19.35
N ARG A 154 -6.51 8.75 -18.64
CA ARG A 154 -6.34 9.27 -17.29
C ARG A 154 -6.39 10.81 -17.32
N ARG A 155 -6.78 11.42 -16.19
CA ARG A 155 -6.79 12.89 -16.05
C ARG A 155 -5.42 13.46 -15.78
N SER A 156 -4.59 12.67 -15.06
CA SER A 156 -3.27 13.11 -14.61
C SER A 156 -2.24 12.01 -14.81
N TYR A 157 -1.05 12.40 -15.26
CA TYR A 157 0.13 11.56 -15.09
C TYR A 157 0.66 11.71 -13.66
N ARG A 158 1.44 10.74 -13.20
CA ARG A 158 2.07 10.72 -11.89
C ARG A 158 3.40 9.97 -11.93
N TYR A 159 4.48 10.67 -11.64
CA TYR A 159 5.83 10.11 -11.62
C TYR A 159 6.49 10.35 -10.27
N GLN A 160 7.28 9.39 -9.81
CA GLN A 160 8.13 9.56 -8.64
C GLN A 160 9.58 9.55 -9.06
N VAL A 161 10.31 10.64 -8.82
CA VAL A 161 11.76 10.73 -8.96
C VAL A 161 12.39 10.61 -7.59
N GLN A 162 13.32 9.67 -7.39
CA GLN A 162 13.85 9.35 -6.07
C GLN A 162 15.28 8.84 -6.09
N GLY A 163 16.04 9.15 -5.04
CA GLY A 163 17.41 8.69 -4.86
C GLY A 163 18.39 9.83 -4.58
N PRO A 164 19.67 9.52 -4.29
CA PRO A 164 20.70 10.53 -3.96
C PRO A 164 20.86 11.61 -5.04
N HIS A 165 20.71 11.27 -6.32
CA HIS A 165 20.85 12.19 -7.44
C HIS A 165 19.54 12.88 -7.86
N ALA A 166 18.41 12.58 -7.21
CA ALA A 166 17.11 13.13 -7.59
C ALA A 166 17.10 14.67 -7.61
N ARG A 167 17.75 15.33 -6.64
CA ARG A 167 17.84 16.80 -6.59
C ARG A 167 18.58 17.36 -7.80
N ALA A 168 19.76 16.84 -8.08
CA ALA A 168 20.59 17.31 -9.21
C ALA A 168 19.86 17.11 -10.56
N LEU A 169 19.18 15.99 -10.72
CA LEU A 169 18.34 15.75 -11.91
C LEU A 169 17.22 16.78 -12.02
N MET A 170 16.49 17.06 -10.94
CA MET A 170 15.39 18.03 -10.96
C MET A 170 15.88 19.46 -11.24
N GLU A 171 17.04 19.85 -10.70
CA GLU A 171 17.68 21.13 -11.01
C GLU A 171 18.08 21.23 -12.48
N LYS A 172 18.61 20.15 -13.06
CA LYS A 172 18.97 20.12 -14.48
C LYS A 172 17.75 20.24 -15.40
N VAL A 173 16.70 19.44 -15.19
CA VAL A 173 15.53 19.46 -16.07
C VAL A 173 14.71 20.74 -15.96
N SER A 174 14.72 21.40 -14.79
CA SER A 174 14.02 22.66 -14.56
C SER A 174 14.87 23.90 -14.93
N GLY A 175 16.19 23.74 -15.10
CA GLY A 175 17.11 24.84 -15.38
C GLY A 175 17.27 25.83 -14.22
N ARG A 176 16.87 25.47 -13.00
CA ARG A 176 16.95 26.30 -11.78
C ARG A 176 17.17 25.46 -10.53
N PRO A 177 17.68 26.04 -9.44
CA PRO A 177 17.77 25.35 -8.16
C PRO A 177 16.42 24.79 -7.72
N ALA A 178 16.43 23.57 -7.19
CA ALA A 178 15.22 22.97 -6.65
C ALA A 178 14.76 23.74 -5.40
N PRO A 179 13.46 24.09 -5.31
CA PRO A 179 12.93 24.79 -4.15
C PRO A 179 13.04 23.92 -2.88
N GLU A 180 13.20 24.56 -1.74
CA GLU A 180 13.13 23.90 -0.44
C GLU A 180 11.67 23.65 -0.07
N ILE A 181 11.19 22.44 -0.35
CA ILE A 181 9.82 22.02 -0.06
C ILE A 181 9.85 21.18 1.22
N LYS A 182 9.00 21.50 2.20
CA LYS A 182 8.82 20.67 3.40
C LYS A 182 8.20 19.32 3.04
N PHE A 183 8.46 18.29 3.84
CA PHE A 183 7.84 16.99 3.64
C PHE A 183 6.30 17.11 3.61
N PHE A 184 5.66 16.42 2.68
CA PHE A 184 4.23 16.52 2.40
C PHE A 184 3.70 17.93 2.05
N HIS A 185 4.57 18.81 1.52
CA HIS A 185 4.17 20.06 0.89
C HIS A 185 4.43 20.01 -0.61
N MET A 186 3.70 20.83 -1.33
CA MET A 186 3.76 20.92 -2.79
C MET A 186 4.30 22.28 -3.24
N ASP A 187 5.03 22.24 -4.36
CA ASP A 187 5.43 23.41 -5.15
C ASP A 187 5.35 23.01 -6.64
N ALA A 188 5.89 23.81 -7.53
CA ALA A 188 5.89 23.54 -8.97
C ALA A 188 7.28 23.67 -9.58
N PHE A 189 7.56 22.81 -10.57
CA PHE A 189 8.68 22.91 -11.48
C PHE A 189 8.19 23.29 -12.88
N THR A 190 9.10 23.79 -13.73
CA THR A 190 8.89 23.84 -15.17
C THR A 190 9.79 22.78 -15.80
N ILE A 191 9.22 21.80 -16.48
CA ILE A 191 9.94 20.71 -17.16
C ILE A 191 9.43 20.64 -18.58
N ALA A 192 10.30 20.64 -19.58
CA ALA A 192 9.94 20.64 -21.01
C ALA A 192 8.88 21.73 -21.36
N GLY A 193 8.95 22.90 -20.74
CA GLY A 193 8.00 23.99 -20.92
C GLY A 193 6.61 23.75 -20.27
N ARG A 194 6.44 22.70 -19.47
CA ARG A 194 5.19 22.35 -18.78
C ARG A 194 5.26 22.69 -17.31
N THR A 195 4.15 23.15 -16.73
CA THR A 195 4.04 23.32 -15.28
C THR A 195 3.77 21.97 -14.64
N VAL A 196 4.71 21.52 -13.80
CA VAL A 196 4.67 20.22 -13.12
C VAL A 196 4.51 20.47 -11.63
N ARG A 197 3.43 20.01 -11.03
CA ARG A 197 3.29 20.03 -9.57
C ARG A 197 4.17 18.95 -8.96
N ALA A 198 4.77 19.26 -7.83
CA ALA A 198 5.69 18.39 -7.14
C ALA A 198 5.37 18.32 -5.66
N LEU A 199 5.03 17.15 -5.17
CA LEU A 199 4.93 16.86 -3.75
C LEU A 199 6.30 16.37 -3.24
N ARG A 200 6.83 16.97 -2.18
CA ARG A 200 7.99 16.41 -1.50
C ARG A 200 7.57 15.15 -0.73
N HIS A 201 7.81 14.02 -1.37
CA HIS A 201 7.46 12.69 -0.88
C HIS A 201 8.44 11.66 -1.44
N GLY A 202 8.51 10.48 -0.84
CA GLY A 202 9.32 9.39 -1.34
C GLY A 202 8.75 8.04 -0.92
N MET A 203 9.07 7.00 -1.69
CA MET A 203 8.54 5.66 -1.54
C MET A 203 9.54 4.66 -0.96
N VAL A 204 10.83 4.98 -1.01
CA VAL A 204 11.90 4.04 -0.64
C VAL A 204 12.84 4.65 0.42
N GLY A 205 12.33 5.61 1.19
CA GLY A 205 13.13 6.26 2.22
C GLY A 205 14.27 7.14 1.71
N GLN A 206 14.24 7.52 0.44
CA GLN A 206 15.22 8.40 -0.18
C GLN A 206 14.59 9.76 -0.52
N PRO A 207 15.37 10.85 -0.60
CA PRO A 207 14.88 12.13 -1.05
C PRO A 207 14.29 12.06 -2.45
N GLY A 208 13.21 12.83 -2.69
CA GLY A 208 12.61 12.89 -4.01
C GLY A 208 11.29 13.65 -4.04
N TRP A 209 10.66 13.61 -5.19
CA TRP A 209 9.40 14.28 -5.46
C TRP A 209 8.45 13.38 -6.23
N GLU A 210 7.20 13.45 -5.88
CA GLU A 210 6.10 12.95 -6.69
C GLU A 210 5.62 14.07 -7.60
N LEU A 211 5.76 13.87 -8.90
CA LEU A 211 5.47 14.82 -9.97
C LEU A 211 4.15 14.48 -10.62
N PHE A 212 3.28 15.47 -10.82
CA PHE A 212 2.00 15.25 -11.47
C PHE A 212 1.52 16.48 -12.23
N GLY A 213 0.65 16.24 -13.21
CA GLY A 213 0.08 17.27 -14.06
C GLY A 213 -0.93 16.68 -15.04
N PRO A 214 -1.47 17.47 -15.98
CA PRO A 214 -2.40 17.01 -17.00
C PRO A 214 -1.84 15.82 -17.78
N TRP A 215 -2.68 14.85 -18.07
CA TRP A 215 -2.26 13.59 -18.73
C TRP A 215 -1.48 13.83 -20.03
N GLU A 216 -1.90 14.79 -20.82
CA GLU A 216 -1.29 15.16 -22.11
C GLU A 216 0.14 15.67 -22.03
N ASP A 217 0.57 16.13 -20.86
CA ASP A 217 1.94 16.60 -20.62
C ASP A 217 2.89 15.48 -20.18
N GLY A 218 2.35 14.31 -19.81
CA GLY A 218 3.09 13.24 -19.15
C GLY A 218 4.28 12.73 -19.97
N ASP A 219 4.07 12.43 -21.25
CA ASP A 219 5.14 11.91 -22.11
C ASP A 219 6.31 12.91 -22.24
N ALA A 220 6.02 14.19 -22.46
CA ALA A 220 7.06 15.21 -22.58
C ALA A 220 7.87 15.36 -21.28
N VAL A 221 7.20 15.29 -20.12
CA VAL A 221 7.86 15.36 -18.81
C VAL A 221 8.71 14.11 -18.56
N ARG A 222 8.16 12.91 -18.83
CA ARG A 222 8.88 11.65 -18.68
C ARG A 222 10.15 11.62 -19.56
N ASP A 223 10.01 11.97 -20.83
CA ASP A 223 11.11 11.91 -21.78
C ASP A 223 12.24 12.87 -21.40
N ALA A 224 11.89 14.08 -20.94
CA ALA A 224 12.88 15.04 -20.42
C ALA A 224 13.61 14.50 -19.17
N LEU A 225 12.89 13.85 -18.25
CA LEU A 225 13.48 13.22 -17.07
C LEU A 225 14.39 12.05 -17.44
N VAL A 226 14.00 11.21 -18.38
CA VAL A 226 14.77 10.05 -18.82
C VAL A 226 16.04 10.50 -19.55
N ASP A 227 15.95 11.48 -20.45
CA ASP A 227 17.10 11.96 -21.22
C ASP A 227 18.13 12.65 -20.32
N ALA A 228 17.71 13.59 -19.49
CA ALA A 228 18.59 14.23 -18.53
C ALA A 228 19.11 13.27 -17.45
N GLY A 229 18.31 12.27 -17.10
CA GLY A 229 18.62 11.30 -16.06
C GLY A 229 19.78 10.36 -16.39
N ARG A 230 20.14 10.22 -17.68
CA ARG A 230 21.24 9.32 -18.12
C ARG A 230 22.55 9.64 -17.41
N GLU A 231 22.91 10.90 -17.28
CA GLU A 231 24.15 11.31 -16.61
C GLU A 231 24.12 11.10 -15.09
N PHE A 232 22.92 10.98 -14.50
CA PHE A 232 22.72 10.72 -13.08
C PHE A 232 22.52 9.24 -12.76
N GLY A 233 22.65 8.36 -13.75
CA GLY A 233 22.42 6.93 -13.58
C GLY A 233 20.97 6.55 -13.34
N LEU A 234 20.02 7.35 -13.84
CA LEU A 234 18.59 7.09 -13.72
C LEU A 234 18.21 5.72 -14.25
N ARG A 235 17.41 4.99 -13.49
CA ARG A 235 16.69 3.80 -13.97
C ARG A 235 15.19 4.02 -13.87
N GLN A 236 14.48 3.66 -14.92
CA GLN A 236 13.03 3.50 -14.84
C GLN A 236 12.73 2.20 -14.09
N VAL A 237 11.72 2.23 -13.22
CA VAL A 237 11.35 1.09 -12.37
C VAL A 237 10.18 0.34 -13.00
N GLY A 238 10.40 -0.96 -13.29
CA GLY A 238 9.40 -1.83 -13.89
C GLY A 238 8.36 -2.35 -12.90
N ALA A 239 7.27 -2.92 -13.44
CA ALA A 239 6.15 -3.44 -12.67
C ALA A 239 6.54 -4.58 -11.70
N ARG A 240 7.61 -5.33 -12.00
CA ARG A 240 8.15 -6.37 -11.13
C ARG A 240 8.87 -5.79 -9.90
N THR A 241 9.57 -4.69 -10.11
CA THR A 241 10.38 -4.04 -9.07
C THR A 241 9.55 -3.09 -8.20
N TYR A 242 8.62 -2.38 -8.81
CA TYR A 242 7.82 -1.34 -8.16
C TYR A 242 7.23 -1.79 -6.80
N PRO A 243 6.54 -2.95 -6.71
CA PRO A 243 5.90 -3.38 -5.45
C PRO A 243 6.90 -3.56 -4.30
N THR A 244 8.17 -3.85 -4.59
CA THR A 244 9.19 -4.07 -3.55
C THR A 244 9.61 -2.79 -2.83
N SER A 245 9.33 -1.61 -3.41
CA SER A 245 9.56 -0.31 -2.77
C SER A 245 8.87 -0.20 -1.41
N THR A 246 7.75 -0.88 -1.25
CA THR A 246 6.96 -0.98 -0.03
C THR A 246 7.76 -1.53 1.15
N ILE A 247 8.59 -2.55 0.94
CA ILE A 247 9.43 -3.14 1.99
C ILE A 247 10.44 -2.12 2.53
N GLU A 248 11.04 -1.32 1.65
CA GLU A 248 12.04 -0.33 2.06
C GLU A 248 11.40 0.92 2.68
N SER A 249 10.17 1.28 2.26
CA SER A 249 9.42 2.38 2.88
C SER A 249 8.78 2.01 4.21
N GLY A 250 8.59 0.72 4.49
CA GLY A 250 7.89 0.23 5.66
C GLY A 250 6.39 0.53 5.67
N TRP A 251 5.82 0.78 4.49
CA TRP A 251 4.37 0.99 4.35
C TRP A 251 3.68 -0.32 3.99
N ILE A 252 2.68 -0.72 4.79
CA ILE A 252 1.85 -1.89 4.49
C ILE A 252 0.76 -1.45 3.51
N PRO A 253 0.79 -1.92 2.25
CA PRO A 253 -0.15 -1.50 1.24
C PRO A 253 -1.51 -2.15 1.47
N SER A 254 -2.46 -1.37 1.89
CA SER A 254 -3.88 -1.70 2.07
C SER A 254 -4.12 -2.97 2.92
N PRO A 255 -4.60 -2.81 4.13
CA PRO A 255 -5.13 -3.93 4.91
C PRO A 255 -6.37 -4.50 4.24
N LEU A 256 -6.88 -5.64 4.74
CA LEU A 256 -8.22 -6.08 4.41
C LEU A 256 -9.21 -4.98 4.80
N PRO A 257 -9.98 -4.42 3.84
CA PRO A 257 -10.97 -3.40 4.18
C PRO A 257 -11.97 -3.93 5.19
N ALA A 258 -12.12 -3.25 6.33
CA ALA A 258 -12.99 -3.71 7.43
C ALA A 258 -14.46 -3.41 7.15
N VAL A 259 -15.03 -4.06 6.11
CA VAL A 259 -16.38 -3.75 5.60
C VAL A 259 -17.33 -4.95 5.55
N TYR A 260 -16.82 -6.17 5.76
CA TYR A 260 -17.59 -7.41 5.53
C TYR A 260 -18.59 -7.75 6.63
N THR A 261 -18.45 -7.16 7.79
CA THR A 261 -19.33 -7.33 8.95
C THR A 261 -20.02 -6.03 9.32
N SER A 262 -20.74 -6.01 10.46
CA SER A 262 -21.40 -4.82 11.03
C SER A 262 -22.68 -4.39 10.28
N PRO A 263 -23.78 -4.21 11.01
CA PRO A 263 -25.05 -3.72 10.45
C PRO A 263 -24.96 -2.31 9.88
N GLU A 264 -24.13 -1.45 10.46
CA GLU A 264 -23.93 -0.06 10.05
C GLU A 264 -23.36 0.05 8.62
N LEU A 265 -22.60 -0.98 8.20
CA LEU A 265 -22.00 -1.03 6.87
C LEU A 265 -22.87 -1.73 5.81
N LYS A 266 -24.07 -2.20 6.17
CA LYS A 266 -24.95 -2.91 5.23
C LYS A 266 -25.29 -2.06 4.01
N ALA A 267 -25.65 -0.80 4.20
CA ALA A 267 -25.96 0.11 3.10
C ALA A 267 -24.72 0.35 2.18
N TYR A 268 -23.54 0.47 2.79
CA TYR A 268 -22.28 0.57 2.03
C TYR A 268 -22.01 -0.70 1.22
N ARG A 269 -22.18 -1.90 1.79
CA ARG A 269 -22.04 -3.16 1.05
C ARG A 269 -23.07 -3.30 -0.09
N GLN A 270 -24.26 -2.73 0.07
CA GLN A 270 -25.28 -2.67 -0.99
C GLN A 270 -24.90 -1.68 -2.11
N TRP A 271 -24.15 -0.63 -1.79
CA TRP A 271 -23.61 0.33 -2.77
C TRP A 271 -22.42 -0.24 -3.54
N LEU A 272 -21.56 -1.07 -2.91
CA LEU A 272 -20.38 -1.67 -3.53
C LEU A 272 -20.76 -2.66 -4.65
N LYS A 273 -20.30 -2.39 -5.86
CA LYS A 273 -20.54 -3.25 -7.03
C LYS A 273 -19.84 -4.61 -6.89
N PRO A 274 -20.30 -5.66 -7.60
CA PRO A 274 -19.65 -6.97 -7.60
C PRO A 274 -18.20 -6.94 -8.12
N THR A 275 -17.84 -5.89 -8.86
CA THR A 275 -16.51 -5.66 -9.43
C THR A 275 -15.68 -4.69 -8.58
N SER A 276 -16.17 -4.27 -7.41
CA SER A 276 -15.39 -3.42 -6.49
C SER A 276 -14.17 -4.16 -5.95
N TYR A 277 -13.18 -3.40 -5.50
CA TYR A 277 -11.98 -3.97 -4.89
C TYR A 277 -12.34 -4.90 -3.73
N GLU A 278 -13.28 -4.50 -2.89
CA GLU A 278 -13.74 -5.24 -1.71
C GLU A 278 -14.43 -6.57 -2.11
N ALA A 279 -15.21 -6.56 -3.19
CA ALA A 279 -15.89 -7.76 -3.68
C ALA A 279 -14.94 -8.73 -4.38
N MET A 280 -13.83 -8.23 -4.95
CA MET A 280 -12.84 -9.00 -5.71
C MET A 280 -11.54 -9.25 -4.94
N ALA A 281 -11.45 -8.83 -3.68
CA ALA A 281 -10.26 -9.08 -2.87
C ALA A 281 -10.01 -10.57 -2.69
N SER A 282 -8.76 -10.94 -2.45
CA SER A 282 -8.37 -12.32 -2.18
C SER A 282 -7.50 -12.42 -0.95
N LEU A 283 -7.84 -13.36 -0.05
CA LEU A 283 -7.01 -13.75 1.09
C LEU A 283 -6.06 -14.87 0.67
N GLY A 284 -4.81 -14.79 1.15
CA GLY A 284 -3.79 -15.83 1.02
C GLY A 284 -2.99 -15.95 2.31
N GLY A 285 -2.02 -16.86 2.32
CA GLY A 285 -1.13 -17.08 3.46
C GLY A 285 -1.65 -18.09 4.48
N SER A 286 -0.82 -18.38 5.46
CA SER A 286 -1.02 -19.48 6.43
C SER A 286 -1.97 -19.15 7.58
N PHE A 287 -2.18 -17.86 7.87
CA PHE A 287 -3.10 -17.49 8.96
C PHE A 287 -4.54 -17.81 8.56
N THR A 288 -5.22 -18.62 9.36
CA THR A 288 -6.60 -19.03 9.14
C THR A 288 -7.47 -18.73 10.36
N SER A 289 -8.64 -18.15 10.12
CA SER A 289 -9.70 -17.98 11.11
C SER A 289 -11.05 -18.05 10.39
N ALA A 290 -12.05 -18.60 11.07
CA ALA A 290 -13.43 -18.59 10.57
C ALA A 290 -14.07 -17.19 10.70
N ASN A 291 -13.54 -16.33 11.56
CA ASN A 291 -14.02 -14.98 11.76
C ASN A 291 -13.22 -13.98 10.94
N ILE A 292 -13.87 -13.28 10.02
CA ILE A 292 -13.22 -12.28 9.16
C ILE A 292 -12.65 -11.10 9.96
N GLU A 293 -13.16 -10.81 11.14
CA GLU A 293 -12.67 -9.72 11.98
C GLU A 293 -11.26 -9.98 12.54
N ASP A 294 -10.81 -11.23 12.60
CA ASP A 294 -9.45 -11.57 13.01
C ASP A 294 -8.39 -11.14 11.97
N TYR A 295 -8.81 -10.84 10.74
CA TYR A 295 -7.97 -10.25 9.69
C TYR A 295 -8.00 -8.72 9.67
N TYR A 296 -8.91 -8.08 10.44
CA TYR A 296 -8.98 -6.64 10.46
C TYR A 296 -7.82 -6.04 11.26
N LEU A 297 -7.30 -4.93 10.75
CA LEU A 297 -6.21 -4.20 11.38
C LEU A 297 -6.71 -2.85 11.91
N THR A 298 -6.13 -2.45 13.02
CA THR A 298 -6.32 -1.11 13.60
C THR A 298 -5.29 -0.13 13.05
N PRO A 299 -5.45 1.18 13.24
CA PRO A 299 -4.42 2.15 12.89
C PRO A 299 -3.05 1.86 13.55
N TRP A 300 -3.04 1.29 14.76
CA TRP A 300 -1.78 0.94 15.46
C TRP A 300 -1.05 -0.21 14.79
N ASP A 301 -1.75 -1.24 14.35
CA ASP A 301 -1.18 -2.39 13.61
C ASP A 301 -0.44 -1.94 12.34
N LEU A 302 -0.88 -0.83 11.74
CA LEU A 302 -0.31 -0.23 10.54
C LEU A 302 0.72 0.88 10.84
N GLY A 303 0.98 1.16 12.12
CA GLY A 303 1.88 2.23 12.55
C GLY A 303 1.32 3.64 12.40
N TYR A 304 0.00 3.78 12.31
CA TYR A 304 -0.71 5.06 12.22
C TYR A 304 -1.20 5.60 13.56
N GLY A 305 -0.90 4.94 14.68
CA GLY A 305 -1.39 5.36 16.01
C GLY A 305 -1.07 6.83 16.34
N SER A 306 0.10 7.35 15.92
CA SER A 306 0.49 8.74 16.16
C SER A 306 -0.33 9.78 15.39
N ILE A 307 -0.96 9.38 14.28
CA ILE A 307 -1.80 10.29 13.47
C ILE A 307 -3.27 10.26 13.85
N VAL A 308 -3.72 9.29 14.64
CA VAL A 308 -5.07 9.28 15.22
C VAL A 308 -5.20 10.48 16.14
N LYS A 309 -6.18 11.35 15.89
CA LYS A 309 -6.45 12.54 16.68
C LYS A 309 -7.92 12.61 17.06
N PHE A 310 -8.16 12.94 18.32
CA PHE A 310 -9.51 13.06 18.90
C PHE A 310 -9.96 14.51 19.05
N ASP A 311 -9.43 15.41 18.21
CA ASP A 311 -9.73 16.84 18.19
C ASP A 311 -10.96 17.20 17.32
N HIS A 312 -11.59 16.21 16.70
CA HIS A 312 -12.79 16.34 15.87
C HIS A 312 -13.63 15.07 15.93
N ASP A 313 -14.87 15.13 15.45
CA ASP A 313 -15.73 13.97 15.33
C ASP A 313 -15.49 13.26 13.98
N PHE A 314 -15.41 11.92 14.04
CA PHE A 314 -15.23 11.07 12.87
C PHE A 314 -15.78 9.67 13.10
N VAL A 315 -16.05 8.95 12.00
CA VAL A 315 -16.54 7.57 12.07
C VAL A 315 -15.53 6.67 12.78
N GLY A 316 -15.99 5.96 13.83
CA GLY A 316 -15.16 5.06 14.63
C GLY A 316 -14.44 5.72 15.82
N ARG A 317 -14.60 7.04 16.04
CA ARG A 317 -13.91 7.76 17.13
C ARG A 317 -14.09 7.08 18.49
N ALA A 318 -15.33 6.79 18.90
CA ALA A 318 -15.59 6.19 20.20
C ALA A 318 -14.89 4.84 20.41
N ALA A 319 -14.84 4.01 19.38
CA ALA A 319 -14.13 2.74 19.42
C ALA A 319 -12.61 2.96 19.50
N LEU A 320 -12.06 3.89 18.72
CA LEU A 320 -10.64 4.19 18.74
C LEU A 320 -10.19 4.83 20.06
N GLU A 321 -11.02 5.64 20.72
CA GLU A 321 -10.73 6.16 22.07
C GLU A 321 -10.63 5.03 23.12
N GLN A 322 -11.43 3.97 22.98
CA GLN A 322 -11.33 2.78 23.83
C GLN A 322 -10.10 1.92 23.49
N LEU A 323 -9.85 1.71 22.20
CA LEU A 323 -8.69 0.97 21.73
C LEU A 323 -7.38 1.67 22.17
N ALA A 324 -7.28 2.98 22.08
CA ALA A 324 -6.10 3.76 22.48
C ALA A 324 -5.65 3.53 23.94
N ARG A 325 -6.51 2.98 24.80
CA ARG A 325 -6.23 2.70 26.21
C ARG A 325 -5.74 1.27 26.45
N ARG A 326 -5.65 0.44 25.41
CA ARG A 326 -5.27 -0.98 25.52
C ARG A 326 -3.89 -1.20 24.90
N PRO A 327 -3.18 -2.26 25.27
CA PRO A 327 -1.99 -2.69 24.52
C PRO A 327 -2.33 -2.92 23.05
N HIS A 328 -1.41 -2.56 22.15
CA HIS A 328 -1.59 -2.68 20.71
C HIS A 328 -0.51 -3.56 20.12
N ARG A 329 -0.85 -4.27 19.05
CA ARG A 329 0.18 -4.81 18.19
C ARG A 329 1.00 -3.65 17.60
N GLN A 330 2.26 -3.92 17.34
CA GLN A 330 3.20 -2.96 16.77
C GLN A 330 3.54 -3.36 15.35
N LYS A 331 3.60 -2.37 14.45
CA LYS A 331 4.12 -2.59 13.11
C LYS A 331 5.61 -2.86 13.17
N VAL A 332 6.03 -3.95 12.56
CA VAL A 332 7.43 -4.39 12.52
C VAL A 332 7.83 -4.88 11.14
N THR A 333 9.14 -5.07 10.94
CA THR A 333 9.71 -5.85 9.85
C THR A 333 10.16 -7.18 10.41
N PHE A 334 9.86 -8.28 9.72
CA PHE A 334 10.41 -9.59 9.98
C PHE A 334 11.55 -9.85 9.00
N VAL A 335 12.73 -10.14 9.52
CA VAL A 335 13.92 -10.51 8.73
C VAL A 335 13.97 -12.03 8.68
N TRP A 336 13.76 -12.62 7.52
CA TRP A 336 13.68 -14.06 7.32
C TRP A 336 15.06 -14.71 7.37
N ASN A 337 15.15 -15.88 7.99
CA ASN A 337 16.40 -16.61 8.11
C ASN A 337 16.86 -17.19 6.76
N GLY A 338 18.08 -16.84 6.34
CA GLY A 338 18.61 -17.23 5.02
C GLY A 338 18.87 -18.72 4.86
N GLU A 339 19.21 -19.45 5.93
CA GLU A 339 19.42 -20.91 5.88
C GLU A 339 18.08 -21.65 5.69
N ASP A 340 17.04 -21.19 6.37
CA ASP A 340 15.70 -21.79 6.24
C ASP A 340 15.13 -21.50 4.82
N LEU A 341 15.37 -20.29 4.28
CA LEU A 341 15.04 -19.96 2.90
C LEU A 341 15.77 -20.83 1.88
N ALA A 342 17.08 -21.02 2.08
CA ALA A 342 17.88 -21.91 1.23
C ALA A 342 17.36 -23.34 1.29
N ARG A 343 17.01 -23.84 2.48
CA ARG A 343 16.43 -25.18 2.67
C ARG A 343 15.07 -25.32 2.00
N ALA A 344 14.17 -24.35 2.17
CA ALA A 344 12.86 -24.35 1.53
C ALA A 344 12.97 -24.34 -0.01
N THR A 345 14.00 -23.68 -0.56
CA THR A 345 14.20 -23.57 -2.02
C THR A 345 14.98 -24.76 -2.59
N SER A 346 15.81 -25.45 -1.79
CA SER A 346 16.71 -26.51 -2.26
C SER A 346 15.96 -27.70 -2.88
N GLY A 347 14.76 -27.99 -2.43
CA GLY A 347 13.91 -29.06 -2.96
C GLY A 347 13.59 -28.90 -4.46
N LEU A 348 13.58 -27.68 -4.97
CA LEU A 348 13.38 -27.39 -6.40
C LEU A 348 14.45 -28.04 -7.29
N PHE A 349 15.62 -28.31 -6.75
CA PHE A 349 16.79 -28.86 -7.47
C PHE A 349 17.10 -30.31 -7.14
N ALA A 350 16.37 -30.90 -6.20
CA ALA A 350 16.65 -32.27 -5.71
C ALA A 350 16.06 -33.38 -6.58
N GLY A 351 15.15 -33.04 -7.48
CA GLY A 351 14.34 -34.04 -8.22
C GLY A 351 13.34 -34.74 -7.30
N GLY A 352 12.46 -35.55 -7.87
CA GLY A 352 11.47 -36.34 -7.13
C GLY A 352 10.04 -35.82 -7.27
N THR A 353 9.09 -36.52 -6.62
CA THR A 353 7.64 -36.28 -6.72
C THR A 353 7.03 -35.85 -5.39
N GLY A 354 7.84 -35.56 -4.36
CA GLY A 354 7.35 -35.10 -3.07
C GLY A 354 6.80 -33.67 -3.12
N ALA A 355 5.88 -33.33 -2.21
CA ALA A 355 5.38 -31.98 -2.08
C ALA A 355 6.52 -31.03 -1.71
N LEU A 356 6.67 -29.96 -2.49
CA LEU A 356 7.64 -28.89 -2.23
C LEU A 356 7.03 -27.84 -1.30
N PRO A 357 7.84 -27.08 -0.55
CA PRO A 357 7.38 -25.86 0.10
C PRO A 357 6.73 -24.91 -0.93
N LYS A 358 5.78 -24.08 -0.47
CA LYS A 358 5.23 -23.01 -1.31
C LYS A 358 6.36 -22.21 -1.95
N TYR A 359 6.29 -22.02 -3.26
CA TYR A 359 7.32 -21.31 -4.00
C TYR A 359 7.59 -19.92 -3.41
N ILE A 360 8.84 -19.51 -3.39
CA ILE A 360 9.27 -18.19 -2.94
C ILE A 360 9.78 -17.42 -4.16
N ASP A 361 8.90 -16.59 -4.74
CA ASP A 361 9.26 -15.77 -5.89
C ASP A 361 10.13 -14.57 -5.47
N LEU A 362 11.07 -14.20 -6.31
CA LEU A 362 11.91 -13.03 -6.14
C LEU A 362 11.65 -12.03 -7.28
N PRO A 363 11.49 -10.76 -6.96
CA PRO A 363 11.67 -10.13 -5.65
C PRO A 363 10.42 -10.08 -4.77
N LEU A 364 9.24 -10.50 -5.25
CA LEU A 364 7.97 -10.37 -4.53
C LEU A 364 7.29 -11.74 -4.34
N ALA A 365 7.12 -12.17 -3.10
CA ALA A 365 6.48 -13.44 -2.75
C ALA A 365 5.05 -13.26 -2.22
N ASN A 366 4.24 -12.49 -2.91
CA ASN A 366 2.82 -12.29 -2.61
C ASN A 366 1.96 -12.92 -3.71
N TYR A 367 1.02 -13.78 -3.33
CA TYR A 367 0.20 -14.58 -4.25
C TYR A 367 -1.29 -14.26 -4.15
N ALA A 368 -1.67 -13.34 -3.29
CA ALA A 368 -3.01 -12.80 -3.13
C ALA A 368 -2.96 -11.28 -3.06
N THR A 369 -4.08 -10.61 -3.21
CA THR A 369 -4.16 -9.17 -2.93
C THR A 369 -3.84 -8.85 -1.47
N LEU A 370 -4.18 -9.77 -0.57
CA LEU A 370 -4.10 -9.62 0.88
C LEU A 370 -3.51 -10.91 1.50
N PRO A 371 -2.18 -11.07 1.48
CA PRO A 371 -1.54 -12.19 2.16
C PRO A 371 -1.51 -11.95 3.68
N PHE A 372 -1.79 -13.00 4.44
CA PHE A 372 -1.68 -13.05 5.89
C PHE A 372 -0.98 -14.35 6.28
N ASP A 373 0.30 -14.26 6.60
CA ASP A 373 1.04 -15.40 7.11
C ASP A 373 1.13 -15.31 8.64
N GLU A 374 0.94 -16.45 9.29
CA GLU A 374 0.97 -16.56 10.75
C GLU A 374 2.40 -16.37 11.27
N VAL A 375 2.53 -15.51 12.29
CA VAL A 375 3.78 -15.33 13.05
C VAL A 375 3.61 -15.98 14.42
N GLN A 376 4.49 -16.92 14.74
CA GLN A 376 4.44 -17.71 15.95
C GLN A 376 5.64 -17.46 16.87
N LYS A 377 5.39 -17.53 18.17
CA LYS A 377 6.38 -17.66 19.23
C LYS A 377 5.96 -18.80 20.16
N ASP A 378 6.85 -19.77 20.35
CA ASP A 378 6.60 -20.95 21.18
C ASP A 378 5.29 -21.68 20.83
N GLY A 379 5.00 -21.80 19.52
CA GLY A 379 3.81 -22.47 18.99
C GLY A 379 2.49 -21.70 19.15
N LYS A 380 2.54 -20.42 19.54
CA LYS A 380 1.36 -19.55 19.65
C LYS A 380 1.43 -18.45 18.62
N THR A 381 0.31 -18.12 18.00
CA THR A 381 0.16 -16.93 17.15
C THR A 381 0.39 -15.67 17.96
N VAL A 382 1.36 -14.87 17.55
CA VAL A 382 1.72 -13.61 18.20
C VAL A 382 1.70 -12.42 17.24
N GLY A 383 1.44 -12.65 15.95
CA GLY A 383 1.41 -11.60 14.95
C GLY A 383 1.05 -12.10 13.56
N LEU A 384 1.05 -11.18 12.60
CA LEU A 384 0.71 -11.41 11.20
C LEU A 384 1.80 -10.81 10.31
N SER A 385 2.24 -11.57 9.33
CA SER A 385 3.10 -11.11 8.23
C SER A 385 2.21 -10.88 6.99
N THR A 386 2.22 -9.66 6.45
CA THR A 386 1.21 -9.24 5.47
C THR A 386 1.77 -8.82 4.11
N TYR A 387 3.08 -8.69 3.98
CA TYR A 387 3.72 -8.29 2.72
C TYR A 387 5.17 -8.77 2.69
N THR A 388 5.51 -9.63 1.74
CA THR A 388 6.81 -10.33 1.72
C THR A 388 7.54 -10.05 0.41
N ALA A 389 8.77 -9.52 0.51
CA ALA A 389 9.62 -9.28 -0.63
C ALA A 389 11.12 -9.32 -0.28
N TYR A 390 11.91 -9.61 -1.30
CA TYR A 390 13.37 -9.52 -1.21
C TYR A 390 13.85 -8.12 -1.60
N THR A 391 14.75 -7.57 -0.80
CA THR A 391 15.47 -6.34 -1.14
C THR A 391 16.93 -6.63 -1.47
N TRP A 392 17.34 -6.25 -2.68
CA TRP A 392 18.73 -6.34 -3.11
C TRP A 392 19.62 -5.38 -2.33
N ASN A 393 19.08 -4.24 -1.93
CA ASN A 393 19.80 -3.23 -1.18
C ASN A 393 20.17 -3.69 0.25
N GLU A 394 19.33 -4.50 0.87
CA GLU A 394 19.56 -5.04 2.22
C GLU A 394 20.04 -6.52 2.20
N ARG A 395 20.04 -7.16 1.01
CA ARG A 395 20.38 -8.59 0.82
C ARG A 395 19.58 -9.51 1.74
N ALA A 396 18.32 -9.19 1.92
CA ALA A 396 17.44 -9.89 2.84
C ALA A 396 16.04 -10.12 2.27
N MET A 397 15.46 -11.26 2.62
CA MET A 397 14.01 -11.49 2.50
C MET A 397 13.38 -10.89 3.73
N LEU A 398 12.47 -9.96 3.51
CA LEU A 398 11.79 -9.21 4.56
C LEU A 398 10.28 -9.37 4.41
N SER A 399 9.57 -9.29 5.52
CA SER A 399 8.14 -9.03 5.44
C SER A 399 7.71 -7.94 6.42
N LEU A 400 6.70 -7.16 6.03
CA LEU A 400 6.03 -6.21 6.89
C LEU A 400 4.85 -6.89 7.56
N GLY A 401 4.59 -6.52 8.80
CA GLY A 401 3.45 -7.04 9.54
C GLY A 401 3.26 -6.36 10.86
N CYS A 402 2.46 -6.97 11.70
CA CYS A 402 2.24 -6.52 13.08
C CYS A 402 2.43 -7.68 14.05
N ILE A 403 2.86 -7.36 15.27
CA ILE A 403 3.13 -8.34 16.32
C ILE A 403 2.67 -7.78 17.66
N ASP A 404 2.27 -8.66 18.58
CA ASP A 404 1.92 -8.29 19.94
C ASP A 404 3.07 -7.51 20.59
N GLU A 405 2.73 -6.46 21.32
CA GLU A 405 3.68 -5.53 21.92
C GLU A 405 4.79 -6.23 22.72
N ALA A 406 4.43 -7.30 23.45
CA ALA A 406 5.38 -8.08 24.26
C ALA A 406 6.52 -8.72 23.46
N PHE A 407 6.34 -8.91 22.15
CA PHE A 407 7.31 -9.53 21.24
C PHE A 407 7.88 -8.56 20.19
N SER A 408 7.54 -7.27 20.27
CA SER A 408 7.90 -6.27 19.26
C SER A 408 9.33 -5.75 19.35
N ALA A 409 10.07 -6.11 20.39
CA ALA A 409 11.45 -5.65 20.57
C ALA A 409 12.36 -6.15 19.43
N PRO A 410 13.19 -5.27 18.82
CA PRO A 410 14.16 -5.67 17.81
C PRO A 410 15.11 -6.77 18.35
N GLY A 411 15.36 -7.79 17.52
CA GLY A 411 16.14 -8.96 17.89
C GLY A 411 15.30 -10.12 18.44
N THR A 412 14.01 -9.93 18.69
CA THR A 412 13.14 -11.04 19.11
C THR A 412 13.05 -12.08 18.00
N GLU A 413 13.36 -13.34 18.34
CA GLU A 413 13.19 -14.45 17.42
C GLU A 413 11.75 -14.96 17.40
N VAL A 414 11.23 -15.15 16.20
CA VAL A 414 9.88 -15.67 15.91
C VAL A 414 9.96 -16.66 14.75
N SER A 415 8.86 -17.31 14.46
CA SER A 415 8.72 -18.17 13.28
C SER A 415 7.56 -17.68 12.41
N ILE A 416 7.75 -17.68 11.10
CA ILE A 416 6.70 -17.43 10.11
C ILE A 416 6.31 -18.78 9.52
N VAL A 417 5.02 -19.08 9.55
CA VAL A 417 4.47 -20.25 8.86
C VAL A 417 4.30 -19.87 7.39
N TRP A 418 4.98 -20.57 6.49
CA TRP A 418 4.95 -20.29 5.06
C TRP A 418 4.21 -21.38 4.30
N GLY A 419 3.19 -21.00 3.55
CA GLY A 419 2.30 -21.91 2.82
C GLY A 419 0.93 -22.04 3.49
N GLU A 420 -0.11 -22.27 2.69
CA GLU A 420 -1.47 -22.46 3.16
C GLU A 420 -1.60 -23.84 3.86
N GLU A 421 -2.49 -23.92 4.84
CA GLU A 421 -2.86 -25.19 5.50
C GLU A 421 -3.40 -26.16 4.45
N ASP A 422 -3.15 -27.44 4.63
CA ASP A 422 -3.49 -28.52 3.68
C ASP A 422 -2.81 -28.41 2.30
N GLY A 423 -1.83 -27.53 2.16
CA GLY A 423 -0.98 -27.40 0.97
C GLY A 423 -1.70 -26.89 -0.26
N GLY A 424 -2.89 -26.31 -0.12
CA GLY A 424 -3.72 -25.92 -1.23
C GLY A 424 -4.32 -24.52 -1.14
N THR A 425 -4.61 -24.01 -2.33
CA THR A 425 -5.37 -22.77 -2.54
C THR A 425 -6.08 -22.90 -3.89
N SER A 426 -7.21 -22.22 -4.05
CA SER A 426 -7.90 -22.13 -5.34
C SER A 426 -7.22 -21.16 -6.32
N LYS A 427 -6.14 -20.46 -5.92
CA LYS A 427 -5.46 -19.49 -6.78
C LYS A 427 -4.62 -20.19 -7.84
N PRO A 428 -4.81 -19.85 -9.13
CA PRO A 428 -4.10 -20.53 -10.23
C PRO A 428 -2.59 -20.27 -10.25
N THR A 429 -2.12 -19.27 -9.50
CA THR A 429 -0.70 -18.90 -9.40
C THR A 429 0.03 -19.59 -8.24
N VAL A 430 -0.65 -20.46 -7.51
CA VAL A 430 -0.08 -21.19 -6.35
C VAL A 430 -0.31 -22.68 -6.56
N GLU A 431 0.78 -23.43 -6.70
CA GLU A 431 0.79 -24.87 -6.81
C GLU A 431 0.46 -25.55 -5.48
N PRO A 432 0.02 -26.83 -5.48
CA PRO A 432 -0.02 -27.65 -4.27
C PRO A 432 1.35 -27.71 -3.60
N HIS A 433 1.40 -27.48 -2.29
CA HIS A 433 2.67 -27.34 -1.56
C HIS A 433 2.60 -27.89 -0.14
N ALA A 434 3.76 -28.08 0.46
CA ALA A 434 3.90 -28.35 1.89
C ALA A 434 4.08 -27.03 2.64
N GLN A 435 3.42 -26.91 3.78
CA GLN A 435 3.64 -25.82 4.72
C GLN A 435 4.99 -26.00 5.43
N VAL A 436 5.77 -24.93 5.56
CA VAL A 436 7.06 -24.94 6.25
C VAL A 436 7.16 -23.77 7.23
N THR A 437 7.98 -23.94 8.25
CA THR A 437 8.28 -22.89 9.22
C THR A 437 9.63 -22.24 8.90
N ILE A 438 9.66 -20.93 8.77
CA ILE A 438 10.83 -20.10 8.52
C ILE A 438 11.11 -19.28 9.77
N ARG A 439 12.30 -19.42 10.37
CA ARG A 439 12.74 -18.54 11.46
C ARG A 439 12.82 -17.11 10.96
N ALA A 440 12.49 -16.16 11.81
CA ALA A 440 12.63 -14.73 11.52
C ALA A 440 13.01 -13.95 12.78
N THR A 441 13.58 -12.77 12.56
CA THR A 441 13.94 -11.85 13.63
C THR A 441 13.14 -10.56 13.47
N VAL A 442 12.56 -10.07 14.55
CA VAL A 442 11.85 -8.79 14.59
C VAL A 442 12.83 -7.64 14.42
N ALA A 443 12.51 -6.71 13.55
CA ALA A 443 13.29 -5.50 13.29
C ALA A 443 12.36 -4.27 13.17
N PRO A 444 12.88 -3.03 13.28
CA PRO A 444 12.10 -1.84 13.08
C PRO A 444 11.46 -1.78 11.68
N ALA A 445 10.31 -1.13 11.55
CA ALA A 445 9.71 -0.77 10.27
C ALA A 445 9.73 0.77 10.12
N PRO A 446 10.36 1.31 9.05
CA PRO A 446 11.13 0.67 7.98
C PRO A 446 12.40 -0.05 8.47
N TYR A 447 12.81 -1.09 7.74
CA TYR A 447 14.04 -1.84 8.08
C TYR A 447 15.31 -1.03 7.85
N GLY A 448 15.43 -0.36 6.71
CA GLY A 448 16.59 0.44 6.34
C GLY A 448 16.76 1.69 7.21
N GLN A 449 17.98 1.91 7.73
CA GLN A 449 18.28 3.07 8.57
C GLN A 449 18.01 4.40 7.85
N VAL A 450 18.35 4.49 6.56
CA VAL A 450 18.11 5.69 5.74
C VAL A 450 16.63 6.09 5.75
N ALA A 451 15.73 5.12 5.63
CA ALA A 451 14.29 5.36 5.64
C ALA A 451 13.78 5.86 7.01
N ARG A 452 14.41 5.45 8.09
CA ARG A 452 14.04 5.88 9.45
C ARG A 452 14.56 7.26 9.81
N GLU A 453 15.79 7.60 9.39
CA GLU A 453 16.54 8.75 9.92
C GLU A 453 16.66 9.90 8.91
N ALA A 454 16.92 9.59 7.64
CA ALA A 454 17.22 10.63 6.63
C ALA A 454 15.98 11.09 5.85
N TYR A 455 14.97 10.26 5.76
CA TYR A 455 13.81 10.50 4.91
C TYR A 455 12.86 11.60 5.44
N ARG A 456 12.70 11.66 6.76
CA ARG A 456 11.87 12.66 7.45
C ARG A 456 12.76 13.53 8.34
N PRO A 457 13.54 14.47 7.80
CA PRO A 457 14.25 15.39 8.66
C PRO A 457 13.23 16.14 9.52
N ARG A 458 13.47 16.13 10.83
CA ARG A 458 12.64 16.79 11.85
C ARG A 458 12.67 18.30 11.69
#